data_24206001350813717fc5b147ea8f05c2
#
_entry.id   24206001350813717fc5b147ea8f05c2
#
_cell.length_a   1.000
_cell.length_b   1.000
_cell.length_c   1.000
_cell.angle_alpha   90.00
_cell.angle_beta   90.00
_cell.angle_gamma   90.00
#
_symmetry.space_group_name_H-M   'P 1'
#
loop_
_entity.id
_entity.type
_entity.pdbx_description
1 polymer ?
#
loop_
_entity_poly.entity_id
_entity_poly.type
_entity_poly.pdbx_seq_one_letter_code
_entity_poly.pdbx_strand_id
1 'polypeptide(L)'
;MRKVKEVIVVEGRYDKNALSQVLDAVIIETSGFGIFNDDGKRKLLRKLADARGLVVLTDSDGAGFVIRNYIKGCVDPKFVKHAYIPDVYGKERRKAKASKEGKLGVEGMEPQVLLDALVRAGATFEDEQSVGKSSCISKADMYARGLTGKPGSSELRTKLLKALELPERMTADGLLDVLNATMDREAFYSLQL
;
A
#
# COMPACT_ATOMS: atom_id res chain seq x y z
N MET A 1 -13.65 2.13 16.72
CA MET A 1 -13.09 1.97 15.35
C MET A 1 -12.33 3.24 15.03
N ARG A 2 -11.10 3.13 14.50
CA ARG A 2 -10.31 4.31 14.12
C ARG A 2 -10.86 4.90 12.82
N LYS A 3 -10.99 6.21 12.78
CA LYS A 3 -11.56 6.91 11.63
C LYS A 3 -10.45 7.41 10.69
N VAL A 4 -10.57 7.12 9.40
CA VAL A 4 -9.58 7.47 8.37
C VAL A 4 -10.16 8.53 7.44
N LYS A 5 -9.39 9.59 7.20
CA LYS A 5 -9.81 10.73 6.35
C LYS A 5 -9.89 10.33 4.88
N GLU A 6 -8.90 9.64 4.36
CA GLU A 6 -8.82 9.25 2.96
C GLU A 6 -9.87 8.19 2.63
N VAL A 7 -10.21 8.09 1.34
CA VAL A 7 -10.99 6.97 0.82
C VAL A 7 -10.06 5.78 0.59
N ILE A 8 -10.41 4.62 1.15
CA ILE A 8 -9.64 3.40 0.98
C ILE A 8 -10.14 2.67 -0.27
N VAL A 9 -9.23 2.34 -1.17
CA VAL A 9 -9.54 1.59 -2.41
C VAL A 9 -9.00 0.19 -2.26
N VAL A 10 -9.87 -0.80 -2.40
CA VAL A 10 -9.57 -2.23 -2.28
C VAL A 10 -9.91 -2.99 -3.56
N GLU A 11 -9.43 -4.23 -3.68
CA GLU A 11 -9.68 -5.04 -4.87
C GLU A 11 -11.12 -5.54 -4.94
N GLY A 12 -11.63 -6.09 -3.84
CA GLY A 12 -12.90 -6.76 -3.83
C GLY A 12 -13.76 -6.57 -2.58
N ARG A 13 -14.96 -7.17 -2.64
CA ARG A 13 -15.97 -7.08 -1.58
C ARG A 13 -15.49 -7.67 -0.26
N TYR A 14 -14.71 -8.73 -0.27
CA TYR A 14 -14.24 -9.39 0.95
C TYR A 14 -13.19 -8.56 1.68
N ASP A 15 -12.31 -7.87 0.95
CA ASP A 15 -11.35 -6.92 1.51
C ASP A 15 -12.08 -5.75 2.16
N LYS A 16 -13.11 -5.23 1.46
CA LYS A 16 -13.98 -4.19 2.01
C LYS A 16 -14.62 -4.64 3.32
N ASN A 17 -15.15 -5.86 3.37
CA ASN A 17 -15.77 -6.40 4.57
C ASN A 17 -14.77 -6.53 5.72
N ALA A 18 -13.56 -7.03 5.46
CA ALA A 18 -12.51 -7.15 6.46
C ALA A 18 -12.13 -5.78 7.05
N LEU A 19 -11.91 -4.79 6.20
CA LEU A 19 -11.57 -3.43 6.65
C LEU A 19 -12.72 -2.73 7.38
N SER A 20 -13.96 -2.92 6.95
CA SER A 20 -15.13 -2.31 7.60
C SER A 20 -15.36 -2.78 9.04
N GLN A 21 -14.75 -3.90 9.45
CA GLN A 21 -14.76 -4.39 10.84
C GLN A 21 -13.70 -3.72 11.70
N VAL A 22 -12.69 -3.11 11.08
CA VAL A 22 -11.51 -2.55 11.75
C VAL A 22 -11.56 -1.03 11.78
N LEU A 23 -12.12 -0.40 10.74
CA LEU A 23 -12.06 1.04 10.48
C LEU A 23 -13.44 1.66 10.25
N ASP A 24 -13.57 2.93 10.63
CA ASP A 24 -14.60 3.84 10.13
C ASP A 24 -14.00 4.65 8.98
N ALA A 25 -14.27 4.22 7.74
CA ALA A 25 -13.74 4.84 6.53
C ALA A 25 -14.68 4.62 5.33
N VAL A 26 -14.57 5.49 4.34
CA VAL A 26 -15.18 5.24 3.03
C VAL A 26 -14.32 4.25 2.27
N ILE A 27 -14.86 3.06 1.98
CA ILE A 27 -14.13 1.98 1.32
C ILE A 27 -14.79 1.67 -0.03
N ILE A 28 -14.02 1.75 -1.11
CA ILE A 28 -14.47 1.49 -2.48
C ILE A 28 -13.73 0.28 -3.03
N GLU A 29 -14.50 -0.65 -3.60
CA GLU A 29 -13.97 -1.82 -4.30
C GLU A 29 -13.76 -1.53 -5.80
N THR A 30 -12.67 -2.00 -6.36
CA THR A 30 -12.40 -1.90 -7.80
C THR A 30 -13.12 -2.94 -8.62
N SER A 31 -13.62 -4.01 -7.99
CA SER A 31 -14.14 -5.22 -8.65
C SER A 31 -13.07 -5.91 -9.49
N GLY A 32 -11.85 -5.99 -8.96
CA GLY A 32 -10.69 -6.53 -9.63
C GLY A 32 -10.37 -5.76 -10.93
N PHE A 33 -10.15 -6.48 -12.02
CA PHE A 33 -9.86 -5.88 -13.33
C PHE A 33 -11.06 -5.14 -13.97
N GLY A 34 -12.24 -5.21 -13.39
CA GLY A 34 -13.41 -4.46 -13.86
C GLY A 34 -13.20 -2.95 -13.92
N ILE A 35 -12.30 -2.42 -13.07
CA ILE A 35 -11.94 -0.99 -13.08
C ILE A 35 -11.39 -0.50 -14.42
N PHE A 36 -10.77 -1.36 -15.22
CA PHE A 36 -10.13 -0.97 -16.48
C PHE A 36 -11.14 -0.50 -17.53
N ASN A 37 -12.37 -0.99 -17.46
CA ASN A 37 -13.45 -0.68 -18.40
C ASN A 37 -14.57 0.17 -17.79
N ASP A 38 -14.39 0.68 -16.55
CA ASP A 38 -15.40 1.45 -15.83
C ASP A 38 -15.01 2.93 -15.75
N ASP A 39 -15.41 3.71 -16.76
CA ASP A 39 -15.19 5.15 -16.83
C ASP A 39 -15.86 5.90 -15.67
N GLY A 40 -17.02 5.43 -15.23
CA GLY A 40 -17.74 6.02 -14.10
C GLY A 40 -16.93 5.88 -12.81
N LYS A 41 -16.40 4.70 -12.55
CA LYS A 41 -15.55 4.44 -11.38
C LYS A 41 -14.25 5.23 -11.43
N ARG A 42 -13.61 5.34 -12.60
CA ARG A 42 -12.42 6.19 -12.78
C ARG A 42 -12.67 7.67 -12.45
N LYS A 43 -13.78 8.23 -12.96
CA LYS A 43 -14.20 9.61 -12.64
C LYS A 43 -14.48 9.80 -11.16
N LEU A 44 -15.15 8.82 -10.53
CA LEU A 44 -15.41 8.82 -9.10
C LEU A 44 -14.10 8.82 -8.29
N LEU A 45 -13.14 7.96 -8.62
CA LEU A 45 -11.85 7.89 -7.91
C LEU A 45 -11.08 9.20 -8.03
N ARG A 46 -11.04 9.85 -9.21
CA ARG A 46 -10.43 11.17 -9.37
C ARG A 46 -11.08 12.21 -8.46
N LYS A 47 -12.40 12.30 -8.48
CA LYS A 47 -13.15 13.25 -7.66
C LYS A 47 -12.92 13.04 -6.16
N LEU A 48 -12.85 11.79 -5.71
CA LEU A 48 -12.59 11.45 -4.32
C LEU A 48 -11.13 11.70 -3.93
N ALA A 49 -10.18 11.46 -4.84
CA ALA A 49 -8.78 11.78 -4.65
C ALA A 49 -8.58 13.28 -4.39
N ASP A 50 -9.17 14.13 -5.24
CA ASP A 50 -9.09 15.59 -5.09
C ASP A 50 -9.73 16.07 -3.78
N ALA A 51 -10.84 15.47 -3.37
CA ALA A 51 -11.60 15.89 -2.19
C ALA A 51 -11.00 15.41 -0.86
N ARG A 52 -10.50 14.17 -0.80
CA ARG A 52 -10.12 13.50 0.45
C ARG A 52 -8.75 12.81 0.41
N GLY A 53 -8.19 12.58 -0.77
CA GLY A 53 -7.09 11.66 -0.98
C GLY A 53 -7.54 10.20 -1.03
N LEU A 54 -6.70 9.33 -1.59
CA LEU A 54 -6.91 7.88 -1.65
C LEU A 54 -5.81 7.13 -0.92
N VAL A 55 -6.18 6.01 -0.29
CA VAL A 55 -5.24 4.96 0.12
C VAL A 55 -5.59 3.69 -0.63
N VAL A 56 -4.67 3.20 -1.46
CA VAL A 56 -4.87 1.95 -2.22
C VAL A 56 -4.29 0.79 -1.43
N LEU A 57 -5.14 -0.16 -1.05
CA LEU A 57 -4.79 -1.38 -0.34
C LEU A 57 -5.31 -2.58 -1.12
N THR A 58 -4.42 -3.32 -1.77
CA THR A 58 -4.74 -4.54 -2.54
C THR A 58 -3.84 -5.69 -2.09
N ASP A 59 -4.16 -6.89 -2.54
CA ASP A 59 -3.34 -8.07 -2.26
C ASP A 59 -1.88 -7.88 -2.70
N SER A 60 -0.97 -8.63 -2.10
CA SER A 60 0.48 -8.62 -2.39
C SER A 60 0.85 -9.56 -3.52
N ASP A 61 -0.06 -9.76 -4.47
CA ASP A 61 0.13 -10.61 -5.66
C ASP A 61 0.23 -9.79 -6.96
N GLY A 62 0.44 -10.49 -8.08
CA GLY A 62 0.57 -9.86 -9.38
C GLY A 62 -0.68 -9.07 -9.80
N ALA A 63 -1.88 -9.53 -9.45
CA ALA A 63 -3.14 -8.87 -9.78
C ALA A 63 -3.28 -7.54 -9.02
N GLY A 64 -3.01 -7.55 -7.72
CA GLY A 64 -3.03 -6.35 -6.89
C GLY A 64 -2.06 -5.27 -7.38
N PHE A 65 -0.85 -5.66 -7.82
CA PHE A 65 0.11 -4.71 -8.38
C PHE A 65 -0.34 -4.10 -9.71
N VAL A 66 -1.02 -4.87 -10.57
CA VAL A 66 -1.59 -4.36 -11.83
C VAL A 66 -2.67 -3.30 -11.55
N ILE A 67 -3.56 -3.56 -10.59
CA ILE A 67 -4.61 -2.61 -10.17
C ILE A 67 -3.98 -1.32 -9.60
N ARG A 68 -2.95 -1.43 -8.74
CA ARG A 68 -2.21 -0.27 -8.22
C ARG A 68 -1.62 0.59 -9.32
N ASN A 69 -0.94 -0.02 -10.29
CA ASN A 69 -0.33 0.68 -11.41
C ASN A 69 -1.38 1.39 -12.27
N TYR A 70 -2.53 0.75 -12.47
CA TYR A 70 -3.64 1.37 -13.19
C TYR A 70 -4.18 2.61 -12.48
N ILE A 71 -4.39 2.54 -11.17
CA ILE A 71 -4.85 3.68 -10.36
C ILE A 71 -3.81 4.82 -10.41
N LYS A 72 -2.51 4.51 -10.28
CA LYS A 72 -1.40 5.47 -10.47
C LYS A 72 -1.47 6.21 -11.82
N GLY A 73 -1.89 5.53 -12.88
CA GLY A 73 -2.04 6.12 -14.22
C GLY A 73 -3.32 6.94 -14.41
N CYS A 74 -4.32 6.74 -13.55
CA CYS A 74 -5.64 7.36 -13.67
C CYS A 74 -5.84 8.59 -12.78
N VAL A 75 -5.11 8.66 -11.65
CA VAL A 75 -5.29 9.66 -10.59
C VAL A 75 -3.96 10.37 -10.37
N ASP A 76 -3.99 11.66 -10.04
CA ASP A 76 -2.78 12.43 -9.72
C ASP A 76 -2.07 11.78 -8.51
N PRO A 77 -0.79 11.36 -8.67
CA PRO A 77 -0.05 10.64 -7.62
C PRO A 77 0.03 11.36 -6.28
N LYS A 78 -0.02 12.71 -6.27
CA LYS A 78 0.04 13.50 -5.03
C LYS A 78 -1.13 13.24 -4.08
N PHE A 79 -2.24 12.71 -4.60
CA PHE A 79 -3.44 12.37 -3.82
C PHE A 79 -3.55 10.88 -3.49
N VAL A 80 -2.59 10.05 -3.90
CA VAL A 80 -2.66 8.60 -3.74
C VAL A 80 -1.55 8.10 -2.84
N LYS A 81 -1.94 7.44 -1.76
CA LYS A 81 -1.06 6.68 -0.86
C LYS A 81 -1.21 5.20 -1.16
N HIS A 82 -0.14 4.42 -1.02
CA HIS A 82 -0.17 2.98 -1.27
C HIS A 82 0.15 2.23 0.02
N ALA A 83 -0.85 1.54 0.57
CA ALA A 83 -0.68 0.63 1.70
C ALA A 83 -0.34 -0.78 1.21
N TYR A 84 0.56 -1.46 1.91
CA TYR A 84 1.03 -2.80 1.57
C TYR A 84 0.93 -3.71 2.78
N ILE A 85 0.29 -4.86 2.59
CA ILE A 85 0.31 -5.96 3.54
C ILE A 85 1.57 -6.80 3.36
N PRO A 86 2.11 -7.44 4.42
CA PRO A 86 3.25 -8.36 4.31
C PRO A 86 2.89 -9.61 3.52
N ASP A 87 3.92 -10.30 3.02
CA ASP A 87 3.76 -11.62 2.39
C ASP A 87 3.56 -12.68 3.47
N VAL A 88 2.32 -13.03 3.76
CA VAL A 88 1.94 -14.11 4.67
C VAL A 88 1.45 -15.30 3.86
N TYR A 89 2.10 -16.45 4.03
CA TYR A 89 1.71 -17.67 3.31
C TYR A 89 0.58 -18.38 4.04
N GLY A 90 -0.44 -18.79 3.29
CA GLY A 90 -1.61 -19.44 3.84
C GLY A 90 -2.76 -19.54 2.87
N LYS A 91 -3.90 -19.93 3.41
CA LYS A 91 -5.16 -20.02 2.67
C LYS A 91 -6.26 -19.32 3.47
N GLU A 92 -6.97 -18.42 2.83
CA GLU A 92 -8.14 -17.77 3.44
C GLU A 92 -9.20 -18.83 3.81
N ARG A 93 -9.81 -18.67 4.98
CA ARG A 93 -10.80 -19.63 5.53
C ARG A 93 -11.93 -19.93 4.56
N ARG A 94 -12.35 -18.95 3.77
CA ARG A 94 -13.45 -19.06 2.81
C ARG A 94 -13.08 -19.83 1.55
N LYS A 95 -11.84 -19.76 1.10
CA LYS A 95 -11.40 -20.35 -0.18
C LYS A 95 -11.17 -21.86 -0.04
N ALA A 96 -11.63 -22.65 -1.02
CA ALA A 96 -11.37 -24.08 -1.08
C ALA A 96 -9.87 -24.39 -1.31
N LYS A 97 -9.19 -23.55 -2.12
CA LYS A 97 -7.76 -23.66 -2.46
C LYS A 97 -7.05 -22.35 -2.12
N ALA A 98 -5.74 -22.44 -1.82
CA ALA A 98 -4.89 -21.26 -1.68
C ALA A 98 -4.87 -20.42 -2.98
N SER A 99 -4.48 -19.15 -2.87
CA SER A 99 -4.21 -18.30 -4.03
C SER A 99 -3.10 -18.91 -4.90
N LYS A 100 -2.97 -18.44 -6.16
CA LYS A 100 -1.94 -18.93 -7.09
C LYS A 100 -0.51 -18.81 -6.53
N GLU A 101 -0.27 -17.81 -5.72
CA GLU A 101 1.03 -17.55 -5.07
C GLU A 101 1.12 -18.15 -3.65
N GLY A 102 0.06 -18.77 -3.15
CA GLY A 102 0.00 -19.33 -1.79
C GLY A 102 -0.01 -18.29 -0.68
N LYS A 103 -0.25 -17.02 -1.00
CA LYS A 103 -0.28 -15.90 -0.05
C LYS A 103 -1.70 -15.59 0.39
N LEU A 104 -1.84 -15.12 1.62
CA LEU A 104 -3.07 -14.52 2.14
C LEU A 104 -3.25 -13.13 1.51
N GLY A 105 -4.48 -12.83 1.09
CA GLY A 105 -4.91 -11.51 0.69
C GLY A 105 -5.35 -10.64 1.87
N VAL A 106 -5.80 -9.42 1.57
CA VAL A 106 -6.32 -8.45 2.56
C VAL A 106 -7.41 -9.08 3.43
N GLU A 107 -8.32 -9.87 2.84
CA GLU A 107 -9.41 -10.55 3.57
C GLU A 107 -8.93 -11.53 4.64
N GLY A 108 -7.71 -12.08 4.49
CA GLY A 108 -7.14 -13.10 5.39
C GLY A 108 -6.20 -12.54 6.46
N MET A 109 -5.93 -11.23 6.43
CA MET A 109 -5.01 -10.59 7.38
C MET A 109 -5.68 -10.32 8.73
N GLU A 110 -4.88 -10.42 9.79
CA GLU A 110 -5.32 -9.99 11.12
C GLU A 110 -5.58 -8.48 11.14
N PRO A 111 -6.58 -8.01 11.93
CA PRO A 111 -6.93 -6.60 12.02
C PRO A 111 -5.77 -5.65 12.27
N GLN A 112 -4.83 -6.02 13.14
CA GLN A 112 -3.67 -5.19 13.46
C GLN A 112 -2.74 -5.02 12.26
N VAL A 113 -2.55 -6.07 11.45
CA VAL A 113 -1.71 -6.00 10.23
C VAL A 113 -2.27 -5.00 9.22
N LEU A 114 -3.61 -4.94 9.08
CA LEU A 114 -4.28 -3.98 8.20
C LEU A 114 -4.11 -2.54 8.73
N LEU A 115 -4.26 -2.33 10.04
CA LEU A 115 -4.01 -1.02 10.66
C LEU A 115 -2.58 -0.56 10.46
N ASP A 116 -1.61 -1.44 10.72
CA ASP A 116 -0.18 -1.13 10.57
C ASP A 116 0.18 -0.82 9.11
N ALA A 117 -0.42 -1.52 8.15
CA ALA A 117 -0.25 -1.23 6.72
C ALA A 117 -0.76 0.17 6.35
N LEU A 118 -1.88 0.61 6.91
CA LEU A 118 -2.44 1.95 6.69
C LEU A 118 -1.59 3.03 7.37
N VAL A 119 -1.12 2.79 8.59
CA VAL A 119 -0.19 3.69 9.30
C VAL A 119 1.09 3.86 8.49
N ARG A 120 1.70 2.75 8.03
CA ARG A 120 2.90 2.77 7.18
C ARG A 120 2.68 3.52 5.86
N ALA A 121 1.47 3.50 5.31
CA ALA A 121 1.12 4.29 4.13
C ALA A 121 0.93 5.78 4.42
N GLY A 122 0.99 6.20 5.68
CA GLY A 122 0.72 7.56 6.11
C GLY A 122 -0.76 7.94 5.98
N ALA A 123 -1.69 6.99 6.16
CA ALA A 123 -3.12 7.28 6.24
C ALA A 123 -3.38 8.25 7.41
N THR A 124 -4.28 9.21 7.20
CA THR A 124 -4.61 10.22 8.21
C THR A 124 -5.73 9.71 9.11
N PHE A 125 -5.40 9.44 10.36
CA PHE A 125 -6.38 9.08 11.39
C PHE A 125 -6.86 10.36 12.08
N GLU A 126 -8.17 10.51 12.26
CA GLU A 126 -8.75 11.75 12.82
C GLU A 126 -8.32 12.02 14.29
N ASP A 127 -7.86 10.98 14.98
CA ASP A 127 -7.41 11.07 16.39
C ASP A 127 -5.90 11.37 16.53
N GLU A 128 -5.14 11.50 15.43
CA GLU A 128 -3.70 11.72 15.45
C GLU A 128 -3.34 13.08 14.84
N GLN A 129 -2.68 13.94 15.62
CA GLN A 129 -2.04 15.15 15.10
C GLN A 129 -0.92 14.77 14.15
N SER A 130 -0.98 15.26 12.91
CA SER A 130 0.05 15.01 11.89
C SER A 130 1.40 15.56 12.37
N VAL A 131 2.35 14.68 12.65
CA VAL A 131 3.74 15.06 12.84
C VAL A 131 4.29 15.55 11.50
N GLY A 132 4.72 16.81 11.45
CA GLY A 132 5.25 17.45 10.24
C GLY A 132 6.46 16.68 9.69
N LYS A 133 6.45 16.38 8.40
CA LYS A 133 7.54 15.68 7.71
C LYS A 133 8.74 16.61 7.54
N SER A 134 9.87 16.29 8.17
CA SER A 134 11.16 16.88 7.84
C SER A 134 11.82 16.06 6.73
N SER A 135 12.36 16.72 5.70
CA SER A 135 13.15 16.22 4.55
C SER A 135 12.74 14.87 3.93
N CYS A 136 12.28 14.91 2.67
CA CYS A 136 11.94 13.71 1.89
C CYS A 136 13.17 12.91 1.46
N ILE A 137 13.07 11.58 1.48
CA ILE A 137 14.03 10.65 0.86
C ILE A 137 13.86 10.74 -0.65
N SER A 138 14.97 10.85 -1.39
CA SER A 138 14.98 10.98 -2.85
C SER A 138 15.43 9.69 -3.54
N LYS A 139 15.25 9.60 -4.87
CA LYS A 139 15.83 8.51 -5.68
C LYS A 139 17.36 8.49 -5.62
N ALA A 140 18.00 9.65 -5.46
CA ALA A 140 19.44 9.75 -5.28
C ALA A 140 19.88 9.12 -3.95
N ASP A 141 19.12 9.26 -2.88
CA ASP A 141 19.39 8.62 -1.60
C ASP A 141 19.26 7.09 -1.70
N MET A 142 18.24 6.59 -2.43
CA MET A 142 18.11 5.16 -2.72
C MET A 142 19.33 4.62 -3.49
N TYR A 143 19.81 5.37 -4.47
CA TYR A 143 21.02 5.01 -5.22
C TYR A 143 22.27 5.04 -4.33
N ALA A 144 22.46 6.08 -3.53
CA ALA A 144 23.60 6.22 -2.61
C ALA A 144 23.68 5.02 -1.66
N ARG A 145 22.55 4.58 -1.12
CA ARG A 145 22.42 3.42 -0.22
C ARG A 145 22.46 2.06 -0.93
N GLY A 146 22.65 2.03 -2.27
CA GLY A 146 22.75 0.80 -3.04
C GLY A 146 21.42 0.08 -3.29
N LEU A 147 20.30 0.72 -3.00
CA LEU A 147 18.95 0.13 -3.19
C LEU A 147 18.47 0.21 -4.64
N THR A 148 19.15 0.99 -5.50
CA THR A 148 18.84 1.10 -6.94
C THR A 148 20.10 1.26 -7.77
N GLY A 149 20.08 0.81 -9.03
CA GLY A 149 21.07 1.13 -10.06
C GLY A 149 22.48 0.56 -9.86
N LYS A 150 22.70 -0.31 -8.89
CA LYS A 150 24.00 -0.96 -8.63
C LYS A 150 23.87 -2.48 -8.66
N PRO A 151 24.97 -3.24 -8.95
CA PRO A 151 24.98 -4.69 -8.75
C PRO A 151 24.55 -5.05 -7.33
N GLY A 152 23.70 -6.07 -7.18
CA GLY A 152 23.17 -6.49 -5.86
C GLY A 152 22.01 -5.64 -5.31
N SER A 153 21.61 -4.55 -5.99
CA SER A 153 20.52 -3.67 -5.52
C SER A 153 19.19 -4.42 -5.32
N SER A 154 18.91 -5.42 -6.14
CA SER A 154 17.68 -6.22 -6.02
C SER A 154 17.68 -7.04 -4.74
N GLU A 155 18.79 -7.71 -4.43
CA GLU A 155 18.94 -8.53 -3.23
C GLU A 155 18.88 -7.67 -1.96
N LEU A 156 19.54 -6.51 -1.99
CA LEU A 156 19.52 -5.57 -0.88
C LEU A 156 18.11 -5.01 -0.63
N ARG A 157 17.37 -4.67 -1.70
CA ARG A 157 15.94 -4.30 -1.56
C ARG A 157 15.12 -5.41 -0.97
N THR A 158 15.29 -6.66 -1.43
CA THR A 158 14.54 -7.81 -0.91
C THR A 158 14.79 -8.00 0.59
N LYS A 159 16.04 -7.87 1.04
CA LYS A 159 16.36 -7.92 2.48
C LYS A 159 15.66 -6.80 3.26
N LEU A 160 15.72 -5.57 2.74
CA LEU A 160 15.07 -4.43 3.39
C LEU A 160 13.54 -4.58 3.40
N LEU A 161 12.93 -5.04 2.31
CA LEU A 161 11.49 -5.30 2.23
C LEU A 161 11.05 -6.33 3.29
N LYS A 162 11.81 -7.41 3.46
CA LYS A 162 11.54 -8.41 4.51
C LYS A 162 11.67 -7.82 5.91
N ALA A 163 12.71 -7.05 6.17
CA ALA A 163 12.93 -6.40 7.47
C ALA A 163 11.82 -5.39 7.81
N LEU A 164 11.22 -4.76 6.80
CA LEU A 164 10.09 -3.83 6.94
C LEU A 164 8.72 -4.51 6.85
N GLU A 165 8.66 -5.85 6.77
CA GLU A 165 7.43 -6.62 6.58
C GLU A 165 6.61 -6.13 5.37
N LEU A 166 7.29 -5.89 4.24
CA LEU A 166 6.71 -5.44 2.98
C LEU A 166 6.78 -6.55 1.92
N PRO A 167 5.90 -6.53 0.91
CA PRO A 167 5.89 -7.52 -0.16
C PRO A 167 7.21 -7.56 -0.92
N GLU A 168 7.79 -8.76 -1.11
CA GLU A 168 9.07 -8.94 -1.81
C GLU A 168 9.05 -8.44 -3.28
N ARG A 169 7.87 -8.41 -3.92
CA ARG A 169 7.66 -7.93 -5.29
C ARG A 169 7.47 -6.42 -5.40
N MET A 170 7.58 -5.67 -4.31
CA MET A 170 7.44 -4.23 -4.34
C MET A 170 8.52 -3.59 -5.22
N THR A 171 8.10 -2.62 -6.04
CA THR A 171 9.03 -1.85 -6.89
C THR A 171 9.90 -0.91 -6.05
N ALA A 172 11.01 -0.43 -6.63
CA ALA A 172 11.86 0.56 -5.97
C ALA A 172 11.11 1.87 -5.68
N ASP A 173 10.22 2.29 -6.60
CA ASP A 173 9.37 3.48 -6.40
C ASP A 173 8.33 3.23 -5.29
N GLY A 174 7.73 2.05 -5.25
CA GLY A 174 6.81 1.68 -4.16
C GLY A 174 7.49 1.65 -2.80
N LEU A 175 8.73 1.13 -2.73
CA LEU A 175 9.53 1.18 -1.52
C LEU A 175 9.84 2.63 -1.10
N LEU A 176 10.22 3.48 -2.05
CA LEU A 176 10.48 4.90 -1.79
C LEU A 176 9.24 5.61 -1.23
N ASP A 177 8.06 5.33 -1.78
CA ASP A 177 6.78 5.87 -1.30
C ASP A 177 6.53 5.47 0.17
N VAL A 178 6.77 4.20 0.54
CA VAL A 178 6.63 3.70 1.93
C VAL A 178 7.66 4.33 2.85
N LEU A 179 8.92 4.39 2.46
CA LEU A 179 9.98 5.02 3.27
C LEU A 179 9.64 6.47 3.58
N ASN A 180 9.20 7.24 2.57
CA ASN A 180 8.75 8.62 2.77
C ASN A 180 7.47 8.75 3.62
N ALA A 181 6.65 7.72 3.69
CA ALA A 181 5.47 7.72 4.55
C ALA A 181 5.79 7.42 6.01
N THR A 182 6.87 6.66 6.28
CA THR A 182 7.15 6.07 7.59
C THR A 182 8.32 6.71 8.33
N MET A 183 9.27 7.32 7.61
CA MET A 183 10.48 7.86 8.24
C MET A 183 10.99 9.10 7.50
N ASP A 184 11.82 9.86 8.17
CA ASP A 184 12.56 10.96 7.56
C ASP A 184 13.90 10.47 6.94
N ARG A 185 14.60 11.39 6.29
CA ARG A 185 15.86 11.10 5.60
C ARG A 185 16.98 10.68 6.57
N GLU A 186 17.01 11.21 7.78
CA GLU A 186 18.03 10.89 8.78
C GLU A 186 17.84 9.46 9.30
N ALA A 187 16.58 9.09 9.65
CA ALA A 187 16.24 7.73 10.04
C ALA A 187 16.54 6.72 8.91
N PHE A 188 16.28 7.09 7.65
CA PHE A 188 16.62 6.24 6.51
C PHE A 188 18.13 5.95 6.40
N TYR A 189 18.99 6.96 6.63
CA TYR A 189 20.44 6.74 6.61
C TYR A 189 20.95 5.93 7.80
N SER A 190 20.21 5.91 8.91
CA SER A 190 20.54 5.12 10.11
C SER A 190 20.13 3.64 10.01
N LEU A 191 19.33 3.24 9.00
CA LEU A 191 18.96 1.84 8.78
C LEU A 191 20.21 0.98 8.53
N GLN A 192 20.29 -0.18 9.17
CA GLN A 192 21.28 -1.22 8.85
C GLN A 192 20.76 -2.02 7.63
N LEU A 193 21.53 -2.02 6.52
CA LEU A 193 21.19 -2.67 5.25
C LEU A 193 22.08 -3.88 5.00
#